data_253077ea654c4d295277c5248b64c37a
#
_entry.id   253077ea654c4d295277c5248b64c37a
#
_cell.length_a   1.000
_cell.length_b   1.000
_cell.length_c   1.000
_cell.angle_alpha   90.00
_cell.angle_beta   90.00
_cell.angle_gamma   90.00
#
_symmetry.space_group_name_H-M   'P 1'
#
loop_
_entity.id
_entity.type
_entity.pdbx_description
1 polymer ?
#
loop_
_entity_poly.entity_id
_entity_poly.type
_entity_poly.pdbx_seq_one_letter_code
_entity_poly.pdbx_strand_id
1 'polypeptide(L)'
;MRLQKKKYYNHSYDIYDGKKIGTITFQIKHRILSLKYLEIIPEYRNQRYGEKVIDYLLSKNNVDCIVGETLKSSRGFWHKEIKRLNGVRVNTTYCDNTTSAFIIPKMKIDDLYECLSEIYHMLD
;
A
#
# COMPACT_ATOMS: atom_id res chain seq x y z
N MET A 1 11.60 -12.28 3.61
CA MET A 1 10.14 -12.00 3.73
C MET A 1 9.38 -12.80 2.70
N ARG A 2 8.21 -13.29 3.06
CA ARG A 2 7.40 -14.14 2.20
C ARG A 2 5.93 -13.80 2.39
N LEU A 3 5.15 -13.79 1.30
CA LEU A 3 3.70 -13.66 1.33
C LEU A 3 3.08 -15.01 1.00
N GLN A 4 2.11 -15.44 1.80
CA GLN A 4 1.38 -16.68 1.57
C GLN A 4 -0.10 -16.35 1.36
N LYS A 5 -0.64 -16.73 0.20
CA LYS A 5 -2.03 -16.45 -0.15
C LYS A 5 -2.99 -17.12 0.83
N LYS A 6 -3.99 -16.39 1.31
CA LYS A 6 -5.05 -16.93 2.15
C LYS A 6 -5.99 -17.79 1.29
N LYS A 7 -6.45 -18.89 1.88
CA LYS A 7 -7.22 -19.93 1.15
C LYS A 7 -8.60 -19.43 0.69
N TYR A 8 -9.28 -18.67 1.51
CA TYR A 8 -10.69 -18.28 1.27
C TYR A 8 -10.89 -16.80 0.94
N TYR A 9 -9.82 -16.03 0.84
CA TYR A 9 -9.91 -14.58 0.60
C TYR A 9 -9.12 -14.21 -0.65
N ASN A 10 -9.80 -13.57 -1.60
CA ASN A 10 -9.15 -13.08 -2.80
C ASN A 10 -8.21 -11.93 -2.46
N HIS A 11 -7.01 -11.95 -3.06
CA HIS A 11 -6.02 -10.87 -2.94
C HIS A 11 -5.50 -10.62 -1.53
N SER A 12 -5.74 -11.56 -0.59
CA SER A 12 -5.26 -11.45 0.78
C SER A 12 -4.17 -12.46 1.06
N TYR A 13 -3.16 -12.01 1.81
CA TYR A 13 -1.95 -12.79 2.09
C TYR A 13 -1.56 -12.65 3.55
N ASP A 14 -1.01 -13.73 4.10
CA ASP A 14 -0.30 -13.66 5.37
C ASP A 14 1.15 -13.27 5.10
N ILE A 15 1.72 -12.45 5.96
CA ILE A 15 3.09 -11.95 5.84
C ILE A 15 3.98 -12.70 6.80
N TYR A 16 5.07 -13.26 6.28
CA TYR A 16 6.06 -14.02 7.07
C TYR A 16 7.44 -13.39 6.94
N ASP A 17 8.11 -13.25 8.08
CA ASP A 17 9.52 -12.89 8.16
C ASP A 17 10.14 -13.78 9.26
N GLY A 18 10.36 -15.08 8.92
CA GLY A 18 10.68 -16.14 9.87
C GLY A 18 9.48 -16.61 10.68
N LYS A 19 8.52 -15.74 10.91
CA LYS A 19 7.26 -16.00 11.63
C LYS A 19 6.17 -15.13 10.99
N LYS A 20 4.92 -15.44 11.26
CA LYS A 20 3.81 -14.61 10.76
C LYS A 20 3.82 -13.26 11.49
N ILE A 21 3.93 -12.18 10.75
CA ILE A 21 4.00 -10.82 11.31
C ILE A 21 2.77 -9.96 10.98
N GLY A 22 1.92 -10.39 10.06
CA GLY A 22 0.75 -9.60 9.70
C GLY A 22 -0.03 -10.17 8.53
N THR A 23 -0.94 -9.34 8.03
CA THR A 23 -1.77 -9.65 6.86
C THR A 23 -1.81 -8.46 5.93
N ILE A 24 -2.01 -8.73 4.64
CA ILE A 24 -2.07 -7.68 3.63
C ILE A 24 -3.08 -8.07 2.55
N THR A 25 -3.82 -7.09 2.07
CA THR A 25 -4.74 -7.25 0.94
C THR A 25 -4.34 -6.25 -0.12
N PHE A 26 -4.01 -6.74 -1.31
CA PHE A 26 -3.62 -5.89 -2.43
C PHE A 26 -3.92 -6.57 -3.75
N GLN A 27 -3.96 -5.79 -4.80
CA GLN A 27 -4.16 -6.25 -6.16
C GLN A 27 -3.21 -5.50 -7.09
N ILE A 28 -2.58 -6.23 -8.02
CA ILE A 28 -1.70 -5.61 -9.01
C ILE A 28 -2.42 -5.64 -10.36
N LYS A 29 -2.52 -4.46 -10.98
CA LYS A 29 -3.12 -4.29 -12.30
C LYS A 29 -2.34 -3.20 -13.05
N HIS A 30 -1.93 -3.48 -14.27
CA HIS A 30 -1.14 -2.54 -15.09
C HIS A 30 0.11 -2.03 -14.38
N ARG A 31 0.78 -2.92 -13.63
CA ARG A 31 2.00 -2.63 -12.86
C ARG A 31 1.76 -1.68 -11.67
N ILE A 32 0.50 -1.44 -11.33
CA ILE A 32 0.12 -0.62 -10.18
C ILE A 32 -0.39 -1.55 -9.08
N LEU A 33 0.21 -1.45 -7.90
CA LEU A 33 -0.22 -2.21 -6.73
C LEU A 33 -1.20 -1.35 -5.93
N SER A 34 -2.46 -1.79 -5.91
CA SER A 34 -3.51 -1.13 -5.11
C SER A 34 -3.57 -1.78 -3.74
N LEU A 35 -3.09 -1.08 -2.73
CA LEU A 35 -3.07 -1.58 -1.36
C LEU A 35 -4.40 -1.25 -0.68
N LYS A 36 -5.14 -2.31 -0.30
CA LYS A 36 -6.44 -2.16 0.34
C LYS A 36 -6.35 -2.23 1.87
N TYR A 37 -5.43 -3.07 2.39
CA TYR A 37 -5.34 -3.31 3.81
C TYR A 37 -3.95 -3.83 4.16
N LEU A 38 -3.40 -3.32 5.25
CA LEU A 38 -2.13 -3.79 5.80
C LEU A 38 -2.24 -3.73 7.32
N GLU A 39 -2.05 -4.86 7.97
CA GLU A 39 -2.03 -4.93 9.42
C GLU A 39 -0.83 -5.74 9.89
N ILE A 40 -0.06 -5.14 10.78
CA ILE A 40 1.02 -5.82 11.48
C ILE A 40 0.46 -6.27 12.84
N ILE A 41 0.74 -7.50 13.22
CA ILE A 41 0.32 -8.06 14.51
C ILE A 41 0.83 -7.14 15.62
N PRO A 42 -0.02 -6.77 16.62
CA PRO A 42 0.34 -5.76 17.61
C PRO A 42 1.68 -5.96 18.31
N GLU A 43 2.03 -7.20 18.63
CA GLU A 43 3.31 -7.50 19.31
C GLU A 43 4.54 -7.24 18.45
N TYR A 44 4.38 -7.10 17.14
CA TYR A 44 5.48 -6.82 16.21
C TYR A 44 5.48 -5.38 15.69
N ARG A 45 4.61 -4.54 16.19
CA ARG A 45 4.58 -3.12 15.81
C ARG A 45 5.76 -2.36 16.39
N ASN A 46 6.08 -1.21 15.78
CA ASN A 46 7.21 -0.35 16.15
C ASN A 46 8.58 -1.02 15.97
N GLN A 47 8.67 -2.03 15.10
CA GLN A 47 9.90 -2.74 14.77
C GLN A 47 10.22 -2.63 13.28
N ARG A 48 9.63 -1.64 12.59
CA ARG A 48 9.84 -1.36 11.17
C ARG A 48 9.37 -2.47 10.21
N TYR A 49 8.51 -3.36 10.64
CA TYR A 49 7.98 -4.41 9.75
C TYR A 49 7.13 -3.83 8.64
N GLY A 50 6.32 -2.80 8.92
CA GLY A 50 5.54 -2.12 7.89
C GLY A 50 6.43 -1.55 6.78
N GLU A 51 7.53 -0.91 7.16
CA GLU A 51 8.52 -0.38 6.23
C GLU A 51 9.13 -1.50 5.37
N LYS A 52 9.51 -2.61 6.00
CA LYS A 52 10.05 -3.78 5.28
C LYS A 52 9.05 -4.35 4.29
N VAL A 53 7.77 -4.39 4.65
CA VAL A 53 6.72 -4.88 3.75
C VAL A 53 6.62 -3.99 2.52
N ILE A 54 6.60 -2.67 2.69
CA ILE A 54 6.53 -1.73 1.57
C ILE A 54 7.75 -1.88 0.65
N ASP A 55 8.94 -1.98 1.22
CA ASP A 55 10.17 -2.20 0.44
C ASP A 55 10.11 -3.51 -0.34
N TYR A 56 9.61 -4.57 0.30
CA TYR A 56 9.44 -5.87 -0.36
C TYR A 56 8.48 -5.79 -1.54
N LEU A 57 7.34 -5.12 -1.37
CA LEU A 57 6.37 -4.95 -2.45
C LEU A 57 6.95 -4.14 -3.62
N LEU A 58 7.67 -3.08 -3.32
CA LEU A 58 8.31 -2.26 -4.35
C LEU A 58 9.43 -3.00 -5.09
N SER A 59 10.02 -4.03 -4.47
CA SER A 59 11.06 -4.83 -5.11
C SER A 59 10.55 -5.78 -6.19
N LYS A 60 9.23 -5.98 -6.28
CA LYS A 60 8.64 -6.88 -7.28
C LYS A 60 8.81 -6.31 -8.69
N ASN A 61 9.16 -7.20 -9.64
CA ASN A 61 9.42 -6.79 -11.02
C ASN A 61 8.18 -6.26 -11.76
N ASN A 62 6.99 -6.62 -11.29
CA ASN A 62 5.74 -6.22 -11.93
C ASN A 62 5.05 -5.03 -11.24
N VAL A 63 5.77 -4.30 -10.39
CA VAL A 63 5.23 -3.15 -9.65
C VAL A 63 6.04 -1.91 -9.97
N ASP A 64 5.36 -0.86 -10.41
CA ASP A 64 5.96 0.46 -10.66
C ASP A 64 5.62 1.45 -9.56
N CYS A 65 4.46 1.28 -8.91
CA CYS A 65 4.06 2.14 -7.80
C CYS A 65 3.05 1.43 -6.90
N ILE A 66 2.92 1.95 -5.69
CA ILE A 66 1.88 1.53 -4.74
C ILE A 66 0.92 2.70 -4.55
N VAL A 67 -0.38 2.42 -4.67
CA VAL A 67 -1.43 3.40 -4.38
C VAL A 67 -2.30 2.87 -3.25
N GLY A 68 -2.88 3.77 -2.47
CA GLY A 68 -3.75 3.39 -1.37
C GLY A 68 -4.41 4.59 -0.72
N GLU A 69 -5.31 4.31 0.23
CA GLU A 69 -5.96 5.34 1.03
C GLU A 69 -5.29 5.43 2.40
N THR A 70 -5.18 6.66 2.92
CA THR A 70 -4.73 6.87 4.30
C THR A 70 -5.93 6.86 5.23
N LEU A 71 -6.04 5.83 6.04
CA LEU A 71 -7.03 5.79 7.10
C LEU A 71 -6.53 6.61 8.29
N LYS A 72 -7.46 7.16 9.07
CA LYS A 72 -7.13 7.99 10.23
C LYS A 72 -6.19 7.26 11.21
N SER A 73 -6.42 5.98 11.42
CA SER A 73 -5.64 5.15 12.35
C SER A 73 -4.21 4.86 11.87
N SER A 74 -3.96 4.95 10.57
CA SER A 74 -2.65 4.64 9.97
C SER A 74 -1.96 5.86 9.36
N ARG A 75 -2.51 7.06 9.58
CA ARG A 75 -2.01 8.30 8.97
C ARG A 75 -0.54 8.55 9.28
N GLY A 76 -0.10 8.33 10.51
CA GLY A 76 1.29 8.53 10.91
C GLY A 76 2.26 7.65 10.15
N PHE A 77 1.92 6.37 10.01
CA PHE A 77 2.73 5.43 9.25
C PHE A 77 2.87 5.86 7.79
N TRP A 78 1.75 6.15 7.12
CA TRP A 78 1.78 6.53 5.71
C TRP A 78 2.46 7.88 5.48
N HIS A 79 2.31 8.82 6.40
CA HIS A 79 3.02 10.09 6.32
C HIS A 79 4.53 9.88 6.26
N LYS A 80 5.07 9.00 7.13
CA LYS A 80 6.50 8.67 7.15
C LYS A 80 6.93 7.96 5.86
N GLU A 81 6.13 7.01 5.38
CA GLU A 81 6.45 6.26 4.17
C GLU A 81 6.44 7.14 2.91
N ILE A 82 5.45 8.01 2.79
CA ILE A 82 5.37 8.98 1.70
C ILE A 82 6.62 9.84 1.68
N LYS A 83 7.05 10.32 2.84
CA LYS A 83 8.24 11.15 2.94
C LYS A 83 9.52 10.36 2.63
N ARG A 84 9.63 9.14 3.18
CA ARG A 84 10.81 8.29 2.99
C ARG A 84 11.02 7.92 1.53
N LEU A 85 9.94 7.63 0.81
CA LEU A 85 9.99 7.08 -0.54
C LEU A 85 9.62 8.10 -1.64
N ASN A 86 9.60 9.38 -1.30
CA ASN A 86 9.28 10.47 -2.23
C ASN A 86 7.91 10.26 -2.90
N GLY A 87 6.95 9.82 -2.11
CA GLY A 87 5.58 9.65 -2.57
C GLY A 87 4.82 10.95 -2.63
N VAL A 88 3.59 10.87 -3.11
CA VAL A 88 2.69 12.01 -3.25
C VAL A 88 1.39 11.71 -2.52
N ARG A 89 0.87 12.71 -1.80
CA ARG A 89 -0.45 12.64 -1.19
C ARG A 89 -1.46 13.29 -2.12
N VAL A 90 -2.59 12.61 -2.31
CA VAL A 90 -3.69 13.11 -3.13
C VAL A 90 -4.94 13.18 -2.27
N ASN A 91 -5.53 14.37 -2.19
CA ASN A 91 -6.81 14.56 -1.50
C ASN A 91 -7.92 14.63 -2.53
N THR A 92 -8.94 13.79 -2.37
CA THR A 92 -10.10 13.78 -3.26
C THR A 92 -11.35 14.03 -2.43
N THR A 93 -12.31 14.76 -3.02
CA THR A 93 -13.60 15.03 -2.40
C THR A 93 -14.68 14.37 -3.24
N TYR A 94 -15.47 13.54 -2.61
CA TYR A 94 -16.58 12.84 -3.26
C TYR A 94 -17.79 12.84 -2.33
N CYS A 95 -18.91 13.36 -2.81
CA CYS A 95 -20.16 13.46 -2.02
C CYS A 95 -19.94 14.08 -0.64
N ASP A 96 -19.26 15.23 -0.59
CA ASP A 96 -18.93 15.99 0.63
C ASP A 96 -17.97 15.27 1.59
N ASN A 97 -17.43 14.12 1.18
CA ASN A 97 -16.39 13.41 1.95
C ASN A 97 -15.04 13.64 1.30
N THR A 98 -14.05 14.02 2.11
CA THR A 98 -12.67 14.16 1.65
C THR A 98 -11.90 12.91 2.04
N THR A 99 -11.34 12.23 1.05
CA THR A 99 -10.51 11.05 1.25
C THR A 99 -9.07 11.38 0.90
N SER A 100 -8.15 10.99 1.77
CA SER A 100 -6.72 11.15 1.53
C SER A 100 -6.18 9.83 0.97
N ALA A 101 -5.51 9.92 -0.18
CA ALA A 101 -4.87 8.80 -0.83
C ALA A 101 -3.38 9.09 -1.02
N PHE A 102 -2.61 8.08 -1.39
CA PHE A 102 -1.18 8.24 -1.62
C PHE A 102 -0.73 7.45 -2.85
N ILE A 103 0.36 7.91 -3.44
CA ILE A 103 1.09 7.22 -4.49
C ILE A 103 2.54 7.14 -4.05
N ILE A 104 3.08 5.92 -3.97
CA ILE A 104 4.50 5.70 -3.66
C ILE A 104 5.14 5.08 -4.90
N PRO A 105 6.03 5.80 -5.59
CA PRO A 105 6.68 5.28 -6.80
C PRO A 105 7.85 4.36 -6.44
N LYS A 106 8.07 3.33 -7.24
CA LYS A 106 9.28 2.51 -7.16
C LYS A 106 10.48 3.29 -7.67
N MET A 107 10.26 4.01 -8.76
CA MET A 107 11.22 4.90 -9.38
C MET A 107 10.43 6.10 -9.91
N LYS A 108 11.11 7.03 -10.58
CA LYS A 108 10.44 8.17 -11.18
C LYS A 108 9.33 7.69 -12.12
N ILE A 109 8.10 8.11 -11.86
CA ILE A 109 6.95 7.73 -12.66
C ILE A 109 6.79 8.75 -13.79
N ASP A 110 6.85 8.27 -15.05
CA ASP A 110 6.66 9.13 -16.21
C ASP A 110 5.18 9.36 -16.51
N ASP A 111 4.31 8.44 -16.07
CA ASP A 111 2.88 8.54 -16.30
C ASP A 111 2.09 8.47 -14.99
N LEU A 112 1.75 9.65 -14.47
CA LEU A 112 0.94 9.77 -13.25
C LEU A 112 -0.55 9.51 -13.53
N TYR A 113 -0.99 9.55 -14.79
CA TYR A 113 -2.41 9.41 -15.12
C TYR A 113 -2.93 8.01 -14.78
N GLU A 114 -2.15 6.97 -15.03
CA GLU A 114 -2.55 5.61 -14.67
C GLU A 114 -2.72 5.46 -13.15
N CYS A 115 -1.78 6.01 -12.39
CA CYS A 115 -1.84 5.97 -10.93
C CYS A 115 -3.06 6.74 -10.39
N LEU A 116 -3.36 7.89 -10.96
CA LEU A 116 -4.52 8.68 -10.59
C LEU A 116 -5.82 7.94 -10.93
N SER A 117 -5.87 7.29 -12.08
CA SER A 117 -7.03 6.49 -12.50
C SER A 117 -7.31 5.37 -11.48
N GLU A 118 -6.27 4.66 -11.02
CA GLU A 118 -6.45 3.62 -10.01
C GLU A 118 -6.94 4.18 -8.68
N ILE A 119 -6.48 5.36 -8.28
CA ILE A 119 -6.98 6.01 -7.07
C ILE A 119 -8.48 6.29 -7.19
N TYR A 120 -8.92 6.82 -8.33
CA TYR A 120 -10.34 7.07 -8.54
C TYR A 120 -11.16 5.77 -8.51
N HIS A 121 -10.65 4.69 -9.08
CA HIS A 121 -11.31 3.38 -9.01
C HIS A 121 -11.40 2.86 -7.58
N MET A 122 -10.41 3.11 -6.75
CA MET A 122 -10.43 2.70 -5.35
C MET A 122 -11.49 3.45 -4.54
N LEU A 123 -11.77 4.69 -4.92
CA LEU A 123 -12.74 5.54 -4.22
C LEU A 123 -14.18 5.31 -4.66
N ASP A 124 -14.38 4.65 -5.79
CA ASP A 124 -15.69 4.24 -6.25
C ASP A 124 -16.20 3.03 -5.46
#